data_978a53e82af8b84c6ac20ba11cf950c2
#
_entry.id   978a53e82af8b84c6ac20ba11cf950c2
#
_cell.length_a   1.000
_cell.length_b   1.000
_cell.length_c   1.000
_cell.angle_alpha   90.00
_cell.angle_beta   90.00
_cell.angle_gamma   90.00
#
_symmetry.space_group_name_H-M   'P 1'
#
loop_
_entity.id
_entity.type
_entity.pdbx_description
1 polymer ?
#
loop_
_entity_poly.entity_id
_entity_poly.type
_entity_poly.pdbx_seq_one_letter_code
_entity_poly.pdbx_strand_id
1 'polypeptide(L)' 'MTETREVMDIREASEYLGVSRETLYKYVYEEKIPAFKLGNRWKFKKTVLDRWMEKQSAQFEQRASRRLRATAK' A
#
# COMPACT_ATOMS: atom_id res chain seq x y z
N MET A 1 7.39 8.08 22.47
CA MET A 1 7.57 7.07 21.50
C MET A 1 6.82 7.32 20.27
N THR A 2 7.48 7.26 19.22
CA THR A 2 6.88 7.59 17.95
C THR A 2 6.66 6.37 17.10
N GLU A 3 6.31 5.30 17.72
CA GLU A 3 6.12 4.07 16.99
C GLU A 3 4.89 4.14 16.14
N THR A 4 4.96 3.56 14.97
CA THR A 4 3.82 3.43 14.09
C THR A 4 2.83 2.47 14.71
N ARG A 5 1.60 2.87 14.78
CA ARG A 5 0.56 2.03 15.32
C ARG A 5 0.28 0.88 14.39
N GLU A 6 -0.03 -0.27 14.97
CA GLU A 6 -0.42 -1.41 14.15
C GLU A 6 -1.68 -1.11 13.35
N VAL A 7 -2.62 -0.37 13.93
CA VAL A 7 -3.84 0.04 13.23
C VAL A 7 -3.76 1.54 12.97
N MET A 8 -3.86 1.92 11.71
CA MET A 8 -3.72 3.31 11.28
C MET A 8 -5.01 3.80 10.65
N ASP A 9 -5.27 5.10 10.79
CA ASP A 9 -6.39 5.72 10.07
C ASP A 9 -5.89 6.16 8.70
N ILE A 10 -6.78 6.82 7.95
CA ILE A 10 -6.45 7.24 6.58
C ILE A 10 -5.28 8.21 6.56
N ARG A 11 -5.21 9.11 7.52
CA ARG A 11 -4.15 10.08 7.58
C ARG A 11 -2.81 9.42 7.87
N GLU A 12 -2.79 8.56 8.89
CA GLU A 12 -1.55 7.88 9.26
C GLU A 12 -1.08 6.96 8.15
N ALA A 13 -2.01 6.26 7.51
CA ALA A 13 -1.65 5.36 6.42
C ALA A 13 -1.11 6.11 5.22
N SER A 14 -1.71 7.27 4.91
CA SER A 14 -1.23 8.05 3.77
C SER A 14 0.19 8.54 4.02
N GLU A 15 0.48 8.97 5.25
CA GLU A 15 1.81 9.38 5.60
C GLU A 15 2.80 8.22 5.57
N TYR A 16 2.36 7.08 6.07
CA TYR A 16 3.18 5.89 6.09
C TYR A 16 3.56 5.43 4.69
N LEU A 17 2.60 5.51 3.78
CA LEU A 17 2.81 5.07 2.40
C LEU A 17 3.39 6.16 1.51
N GLY A 18 3.35 7.40 1.97
CA GLY A 18 3.89 8.51 1.19
C GLY A 18 3.01 8.94 0.04
N VAL A 19 1.70 8.80 0.18
CA VAL A 19 0.76 9.22 -0.85
C VAL A 19 -0.24 10.20 -0.24
N SER A 20 -0.97 10.91 -1.08
CA SER A 20 -1.99 11.81 -0.60
C SER A 20 -3.19 11.02 -0.11
N ARG A 21 -4.00 11.66 0.74
CA ARG A 21 -5.21 11.01 1.22
C ARG A 21 -6.17 10.71 0.09
N GLU A 22 -6.24 11.60 -0.87
CA GLU A 22 -7.11 11.39 -2.03
C GLU A 22 -6.71 10.14 -2.80
N THR A 23 -5.42 9.98 -3.02
CA THR A 23 -4.91 8.81 -3.71
C THR A 23 -5.23 7.54 -2.92
N LEU A 24 -5.06 7.62 -1.60
CA LEU A 24 -5.33 6.47 -0.76
C LEU A 24 -6.81 6.10 -0.78
N TYR A 25 -7.69 7.10 -0.70
CA TYR A 25 -9.12 6.84 -0.80
C TYR A 25 -9.48 6.19 -2.12
N LYS A 26 -8.87 6.64 -3.19
CA LYS A 26 -9.10 6.05 -4.50
C LYS A 26 -8.73 4.57 -4.50
N TYR A 27 -7.57 4.24 -3.94
CA TYR A 27 -7.15 2.85 -3.88
C TYR A 27 -8.10 2.02 -3.04
N VAL A 28 -8.60 2.58 -1.95
CA VAL A 28 -9.54 1.88 -1.09
C VAL A 28 -10.84 1.58 -1.83
N TYR A 29 -11.39 2.57 -2.52
CA TYR A 29 -12.63 2.40 -3.24
C TYR A 29 -12.47 1.45 -4.42
N GLU A 30 -11.30 1.39 -5.01
CA GLU A 30 -11.02 0.48 -6.10
C GLU A 30 -10.60 -0.89 -5.62
N GLU A 31 -10.57 -1.07 -4.30
CA GLU A 31 -10.20 -2.34 -3.68
C GLU A 31 -8.81 -2.80 -4.10
N LYS A 32 -7.91 -1.85 -4.26
CA LYS A 32 -6.55 -2.14 -4.65
C LYS A 32 -5.60 -2.20 -3.47
N ILE A 33 -6.08 -1.86 -2.29
CA ILE A 33 -5.26 -1.83 -1.10
C ILE A 33 -6.04 -2.46 0.05
N PRO A 34 -5.39 -3.26 0.90
CA PRO A 34 -6.10 -3.88 2.01
C PRO A 34 -6.48 -2.85 3.07
N ALA A 35 -7.76 -2.77 3.35
CA ALA A 35 -8.29 -1.86 4.34
C ALA A 35 -9.55 -2.47 4.92
N PHE A 36 -9.92 -2.05 6.10
CA PHE A 36 -11.17 -2.48 6.69
C PHE A 36 -11.88 -1.29 7.30
N LYS A 37 -13.18 -1.40 7.41
CA LYS A 37 -14.00 -0.31 7.90
C LYS A 37 -14.41 -0.60 9.33
N LEU A 38 -14.10 0.33 10.21
CA LEU A 38 -14.45 0.22 11.60
C LEU A 38 -15.35 1.39 11.94
N GLY A 39 -16.64 1.11 12.13
CA GLY A 39 -17.62 2.18 12.25
C GLY A 39 -17.70 2.92 10.92
N ASN A 40 -17.48 4.22 10.95
CA ASN A 40 -17.56 5.04 9.74
C ASN A 40 -16.20 5.36 9.14
N ARG A 41 -15.14 4.75 9.66
CA ARG A 41 -13.80 5.14 9.26
C ARG A 41 -13.02 3.97 8.70
N TRP A 42 -12.24 4.25 7.68
CA TRP A 42 -11.34 3.25 7.13
C TRP A 42 -10.13 3.12 8.01
N LYS A 43 -9.72 1.88 8.22
CA LYS A 43 -8.54 1.56 9.01
C LYS A 43 -7.64 0.64 8.21
N PHE A 44 -6.36 0.70 8.54
CA PHE A 44 -5.34 -0.08 7.85
C PHE A 44 -4.48 -0.76 8.89
N LYS A 45 -4.14 -2.01 8.65
CA LYS A 45 -3.27 -2.73 9.55
C LYS A 45 -1.86 -2.70 8.99
N LYS A 46 -0.93 -2.21 9.80
CA LYS A 46 0.45 -2.01 9.36
C LYS A 46 1.06 -3.28 8.79
N THR A 47 0.93 -4.39 9.51
CA THR A 47 1.48 -5.66 9.06
C THR A 47 0.94 -6.07 7.71
N VAL A 48 -0.36 -5.86 7.50
CA VAL A 48 -1.00 -6.22 6.25
C VAL A 48 -0.53 -5.30 5.14
N LEU A 49 -0.38 -4.01 5.43
CA LEU A 49 0.13 -3.07 4.44
C LEU A 49 1.56 -3.42 4.05
N ASP A 50 2.37 -3.80 5.02
CA ASP A 50 3.76 -4.18 4.72
C ASP A 50 3.82 -5.35 3.77
N ARG A 51 2.99 -6.36 4.00
CA ARG A 51 2.93 -7.51 3.10
C ARG A 51 2.45 -7.11 1.72
N TRP A 52 1.45 -6.25 1.68
CA TRP A 52 0.90 -5.78 0.42
C TRP A 52 1.98 -5.04 -0.37
N MET A 53 2.74 -4.19 0.30
CA MET A 53 3.81 -3.45 -0.35
C MET A 53 4.89 -4.38 -0.88
N GLU A 54 5.21 -5.42 -0.12
CA GLU A 54 6.20 -6.39 -0.57
C GLU A 54 5.75 -7.10 -1.83
N LYS A 55 4.47 -7.46 -1.89
CA LYS A 55 3.92 -8.10 -3.08
C LYS A 55 3.96 -7.17 -4.28
N GLN A 56 3.59 -5.92 -4.08
CA GLN A 56 3.62 -4.96 -5.17
C GLN A 56 5.04 -4.76 -5.67
N SER A 57 5.97 -4.67 -4.76
CA SER A 57 7.37 -4.47 -5.10
C SER A 57 7.91 -5.68 -5.87
N ALA A 58 7.60 -6.87 -5.42
CA ALA A 58 8.05 -8.09 -6.08
C ALA A 58 7.49 -8.19 -7.49
N GLN A 59 6.21 -7.86 -7.66
CA GLN A 59 5.59 -7.88 -8.97
C GLN A 59 6.25 -6.89 -9.91
N PHE A 60 6.54 -5.71 -9.40
CA PHE A 60 7.20 -4.71 -10.20
C PHE A 60 8.58 -5.17 -10.64
N GLU A 61 9.32 -5.77 -9.72
CA GLU A 61 10.66 -6.24 -10.03
C GLU A 61 10.63 -7.34 -11.08
N GLN A 62 9.65 -8.22 -11.00
CA GLN A 62 9.51 -9.27 -12.00
C GLN A 62 9.24 -8.70 -13.38
N ARG A 63 8.35 -7.72 -13.44
CA ARG A 63 8.05 -7.08 -14.72
C ARG A 63 9.25 -6.35 -15.28
N ALA A 64 9.97 -5.65 -14.42
CA ALA A 64 11.16 -4.93 -14.83
C ALA A 64 12.22 -5.89 -15.35
N SER A 65 12.41 -7.00 -14.66
CA SER A 65 13.38 -8.01 -15.09
C SER A 65 13.06 -8.57 -16.47
N ARG A 66 11.78 -8.88 -16.69
CA ARG A 66 11.36 -9.39 -17.99
C ARG A 66 11.60 -8.37 -19.08
N ARG A 67 11.27 -7.12 -18.79
CA ARG A 67 11.44 -6.05 -19.76
C ARG A 67 12.91 -5.88 -20.11
N LEU A 68 13.74 -5.90 -19.09
CA LEU A 68 15.17 -5.76 -19.31
C LEU A 68 15.74 -6.91 -20.13
N ARG A 69 15.29 -8.12 -19.85
CA ARG A 69 15.73 -9.27 -20.63
C ARG A 69 15.33 -9.14 -22.08
N ALA A 70 14.10 -8.68 -22.30
CA ALA A 70 13.61 -8.54 -23.67
C ALA A 70 14.42 -7.53 -24.45
N THR A 71 14.92 -6.50 -23.78
CA THR A 71 15.66 -5.44 -24.46
C THR A 71 17.15 -5.70 -24.48
N ALA A 72 17.63 -6.66 -23.73
CA ALA A 72 19.06 -6.90 -23.61
C ALA A 72 19.63 -7.76 -24.71
N LYS A 73 18.87 -8.09 -25.70
CA LYS A 73 19.37 -8.92 -26.78
C LYS A 73 20.35 -8.23 -27.70
#